data_2b520b21cbaf972fbbe239c75058daf4
#
_entry.id   2b520b21cbaf972fbbe239c75058daf4
#
_cell.length_a   1.000
_cell.length_b   1.000
_cell.length_c   1.000
_cell.angle_alpha   90.00
_cell.angle_beta   90.00
_cell.angle_gamma   90.00
#
_symmetry.space_group_name_H-M   'P 1'
#
loop_
_entity.id
_entity.type
_entity.pdbx_description
1 polymer ?
#
loop_
_entity_poly.entity_id
_entity_poly.type
_entity_poly.pdbx_seq_one_letter_code
_entity_poly.pdbx_strand_id
1 'polypeptide(L)'
;MITLSDKKVVMTTEVTGFSPKDGHKLVEIAAIEIDENDIQTGAVFHAYINPERRISRDVTAVHGLDYKFLKNYPPFAAYKDEFLRFIEGKEIIGHNVHFDMNFINNEVGFELPNKVTDTLEMARKVFPGQKNNLCALSERLKIKIKNSPFNGALLDTLHVCEVYKRTKKWAK
;
A
#
# COMPACT_ATOMS: atom_id res chain seq x y z
N MET A 1 -5.90 26.59 2.48
CA MET A 1 -4.49 26.36 2.08
C MET A 1 -4.09 25.05 2.75
N ILE A 2 -3.94 23.95 1.99
CA ILE A 2 -3.48 22.68 2.54
C ILE A 2 -1.99 22.86 2.82
N THR A 3 -1.60 22.89 4.09
CA THR A 3 -0.20 22.89 4.48
C THR A 3 0.35 21.52 4.12
N LEU A 4 1.28 21.43 3.17
CA LEU A 4 1.98 20.19 2.87
C LEU A 4 2.69 19.75 4.16
N SER A 5 2.35 18.56 4.64
CA SER A 5 3.04 17.94 5.77
C SER A 5 4.39 17.46 5.31
N ASP A 6 5.43 17.65 6.12
CA ASP A 6 6.75 17.04 5.89
C ASP A 6 6.72 15.51 6.10
N LYS A 7 5.60 15.01 6.62
CA LYS A 7 5.35 13.59 6.80
C LYS A 7 4.83 12.95 5.52
N LYS A 8 5.13 11.68 5.35
CA LYS A 8 4.73 10.85 4.22
C LYS A 8 4.01 9.60 4.73
N VAL A 9 3.28 8.96 3.86
CA VAL A 9 2.61 7.69 4.14
C VAL A 9 3.11 6.64 3.16
N VAL A 10 3.64 5.55 3.66
CA VAL A 10 3.91 4.35 2.85
C VAL A 10 2.72 3.45 2.93
N MET A 11 2.21 2.98 1.79
CA MET A 11 0.92 2.28 1.72
C MET A 11 0.95 1.14 0.72
N THR A 12 0.22 0.07 1.05
CA THR A 12 -0.08 -1.06 0.17
C THR A 12 -1.51 -1.53 0.38
N THR A 13 -2.07 -2.22 -0.61
CA THR A 13 -3.42 -2.78 -0.54
C THR A 13 -3.44 -4.23 -1.02
N GLU A 14 -4.42 -5.00 -0.54
CA GLU A 14 -4.86 -6.24 -1.14
C GLU A 14 -6.25 -6.06 -1.75
N VAL A 15 -6.51 -6.75 -2.85
CA VAL A 15 -7.71 -6.55 -3.66
C VAL A 15 -8.30 -7.87 -4.16
N THR A 16 -9.55 -7.84 -4.60
CA THR A 16 -10.23 -9.04 -5.14
C THR A 16 -9.86 -9.36 -6.60
N GLY A 17 -9.05 -8.54 -7.27
CA GLY A 17 -8.66 -8.73 -8.66
C GLY A 17 -7.93 -7.52 -9.26
N PHE A 18 -7.91 -7.38 -10.58
CA PHE A 18 -6.98 -6.48 -11.26
C PHE A 18 -7.51 -5.06 -11.51
N SER A 19 -8.82 -4.86 -11.55
CA SER A 19 -9.38 -3.54 -11.90
C SER A 19 -10.68 -3.25 -11.16
N PRO A 20 -10.84 -2.05 -10.56
CA PRO A 20 -12.10 -1.63 -9.98
C PRO A 20 -13.20 -1.45 -11.02
N LYS A 21 -12.87 -1.21 -12.31
CA LYS A 21 -13.85 -1.13 -13.40
C LYS A 21 -14.58 -2.45 -13.64
N ASP A 22 -13.95 -3.58 -13.29
CA ASP A 22 -14.53 -4.91 -13.34
C ASP A 22 -15.28 -5.28 -12.04
N GLY A 23 -15.52 -4.30 -11.19
CA GLY A 23 -16.19 -4.45 -9.90
C GLY A 23 -15.31 -5.06 -8.82
N HIS A 24 -13.99 -5.15 -9.03
CA HIS A 24 -13.07 -5.59 -7.98
C HIS A 24 -12.94 -4.54 -6.87
N LYS A 25 -12.63 -4.99 -5.66
CA LYS A 25 -12.71 -4.23 -4.42
C LYS A 25 -11.45 -4.39 -3.57
N LEU A 26 -11.22 -3.43 -2.67
CA LEU A 26 -10.23 -3.55 -1.60
C LEU A 26 -10.64 -4.63 -0.60
N VAL A 27 -9.69 -5.38 -0.08
CA VAL A 27 -9.85 -6.36 1.00
C VAL A 27 -8.96 -6.09 2.20
N GLU A 28 -7.83 -5.43 1.99
CA GLU A 28 -6.94 -4.96 3.05
C GLU A 28 -6.26 -3.68 2.60
N ILE A 29 -6.05 -2.75 3.53
CA ILE A 29 -5.24 -1.57 3.34
C ILE A 29 -4.35 -1.39 4.55
N ALA A 30 -3.08 -1.13 4.32
CA ALA A 30 -2.12 -0.78 5.35
C ALA A 30 -1.34 0.47 4.94
N ALA A 31 -1.22 1.40 5.88
CA ALA A 31 -0.50 2.65 5.68
C ALA A 31 0.30 2.99 6.93
N ILE A 32 1.58 3.29 6.77
CA ILE A 32 2.52 3.62 7.85
C ILE A 32 3.03 5.03 7.62
N GLU A 33 2.92 5.89 8.63
CA GLU A 33 3.46 7.24 8.57
C GLU A 33 4.97 7.23 8.82
N ILE A 34 5.71 7.96 7.98
CA ILE A 34 7.13 8.25 8.16
C ILE A 34 7.36 9.77 8.19
N ASP A 35 8.36 10.20 8.94
CA ASP A 35 8.76 11.61 9.04
C ASP A 35 9.64 12.06 7.86
N GLU A 36 10.14 13.29 7.92
CA GLU A 36 11.04 13.88 6.92
C GLU A 36 12.38 13.13 6.78
N ASN A 37 12.79 12.39 7.80
CA ASN A 37 13.99 11.55 7.82
C ASN A 37 13.72 10.10 7.39
N ASP A 38 12.48 9.80 6.93
CA ASP A 38 11.99 8.49 6.55
C ASP A 38 11.96 7.47 7.73
N ILE A 39 11.80 7.98 8.96
CA ILE A 39 11.66 7.17 10.17
C ILE A 39 10.17 6.99 10.48
N GLN A 40 9.76 5.77 10.81
CA GLN A 40 8.39 5.49 11.20
C GLN A 40 8.03 6.25 12.48
N THR A 41 6.92 6.99 12.44
CA THR A 41 6.45 7.79 13.59
C THR A 41 5.68 6.97 14.63
N GLY A 42 5.30 5.75 14.27
CA GLY A 42 4.41 4.88 15.04
C GLY A 42 2.93 5.02 14.67
N ALA A 43 2.55 6.02 13.87
CA ALA A 43 1.19 6.12 13.36
C ALA A 43 0.96 5.13 12.22
N VAL A 44 -0.08 4.32 12.34
CA VAL A 44 -0.45 3.26 11.39
C VAL A 44 -1.95 3.29 11.17
N PHE A 45 -2.36 3.20 9.90
CA PHE A 45 -3.71 2.85 9.52
C PHE A 45 -3.70 1.43 8.95
N HIS A 46 -4.53 0.54 9.50
CA HIS A 46 -4.66 -0.82 9.02
C HIS A 46 -6.11 -1.27 9.12
N ALA A 47 -6.67 -1.78 8.04
CA ALA A 47 -8.04 -2.26 8.01
C ALA A 47 -8.18 -3.48 7.09
N TYR A 48 -8.87 -4.52 7.61
CA TYR A 48 -9.49 -5.54 6.77
C TYR A 48 -10.86 -5.05 6.32
N ILE A 49 -11.20 -5.29 5.06
CA ILE A 49 -12.36 -4.71 4.42
C ILE A 49 -13.24 -5.82 3.85
N ASN A 50 -14.53 -5.78 4.19
CA ASN A 50 -15.49 -6.63 3.52
C ASN A 50 -15.70 -6.13 2.08
N PRO A 51 -15.32 -6.90 1.06
CA PRO A 51 -15.49 -6.46 -0.33
C PRO A 51 -16.94 -6.61 -0.83
N GLU A 52 -17.84 -7.16 0.00
CA GLU A 52 -19.24 -7.44 -0.32
C GLU A 52 -19.42 -8.28 -1.62
N ARG A 53 -18.39 -9.07 -1.94
CA ARG A 53 -18.35 -9.97 -3.10
C ARG A 53 -17.48 -11.19 -2.81
N ARG A 54 -17.69 -12.24 -3.59
CA ARG A 54 -16.83 -13.44 -3.54
C ARG A 54 -15.42 -13.12 -4.07
N ILE A 55 -14.45 -13.80 -3.51
CA ILE A 55 -13.04 -13.75 -3.92
C ILE A 55 -12.72 -15.09 -4.58
N SER A 56 -12.05 -15.06 -5.72
CA SER A 56 -11.63 -16.29 -6.41
C SER A 56 -10.58 -17.04 -5.59
N ARG A 57 -10.49 -18.36 -5.79
CA ARG A 57 -9.47 -19.18 -5.10
C ARG A 57 -8.05 -18.74 -5.45
N ASP A 58 -7.82 -18.35 -6.70
CA ASP A 58 -6.50 -17.93 -7.17
C ASP A 58 -6.05 -16.64 -6.46
N VAL A 59 -6.95 -15.67 -6.31
CA VAL A 59 -6.67 -14.43 -5.59
C VAL A 59 -6.49 -14.69 -4.10
N THR A 60 -7.35 -15.52 -3.49
CA THR A 60 -7.19 -15.93 -2.09
C THR A 60 -5.85 -16.63 -1.85
N ALA A 61 -5.36 -17.42 -2.81
CA ALA A 61 -4.04 -18.06 -2.71
C ALA A 61 -2.88 -17.07 -2.72
N VAL A 62 -3.07 -15.87 -3.28
CA VAL A 62 -2.04 -14.81 -3.31
C VAL A 62 -1.90 -14.13 -1.96
N HIS A 63 -3.00 -13.63 -1.37
CA HIS A 63 -2.94 -12.82 -0.14
C HIS A 63 -3.47 -13.54 1.12
N GLY A 64 -4.03 -14.73 0.97
CA GLY A 64 -4.49 -15.55 2.11
C GLY A 64 -5.85 -15.14 2.72
N LEU A 65 -6.49 -14.09 2.21
CA LEU A 65 -7.73 -13.54 2.73
C LEU A 65 -8.93 -14.12 1.96
N ASP A 66 -9.76 -14.91 2.63
CA ASP A 66 -11.00 -15.44 2.04
C ASP A 66 -12.23 -14.62 2.45
N TYR A 67 -13.32 -14.81 1.71
CA TYR A 67 -14.57 -14.10 2.01
C TYR A 67 -15.16 -14.52 3.36
N LYS A 68 -14.92 -15.73 3.83
CA LYS A 68 -15.41 -16.20 5.14
C LYS A 68 -14.82 -15.39 6.28
N PHE A 69 -13.55 -15.01 6.18
CA PHE A 69 -12.88 -14.13 7.12
C PHE A 69 -13.37 -12.69 6.97
N LEU A 70 -13.35 -12.16 5.74
CA LEU A 70 -13.59 -10.73 5.47
C LEU A 70 -15.05 -10.29 5.63
N LYS A 71 -16.03 -11.19 5.50
CA LYS A 71 -17.45 -10.85 5.68
C LYS A 71 -17.79 -10.31 7.08
N ASN A 72 -16.93 -10.54 8.07
CA ASN A 72 -17.12 -10.09 9.45
C ASN A 72 -16.59 -8.66 9.69
N TYR A 73 -15.94 -8.06 8.69
CA TYR A 73 -15.42 -6.70 8.75
C TYR A 73 -16.36 -5.72 8.05
N PRO A 74 -16.30 -4.43 8.38
CA PRO A 74 -17.06 -3.41 7.66
C PRO A 74 -16.59 -3.25 6.21
N PRO A 75 -17.43 -2.74 5.30
CA PRO A 75 -16.99 -2.28 3.99
C PRO A 75 -16.13 -1.01 4.10
N PHE A 76 -15.39 -0.65 3.03
CA PHE A 76 -14.48 0.50 3.04
C PHE A 76 -15.17 1.82 3.44
N ALA A 77 -16.44 2.00 3.12
CA ALA A 77 -17.20 3.19 3.48
C ALA A 77 -17.16 3.52 4.99
N ALA A 78 -17.05 2.51 5.85
CA ALA A 78 -16.94 2.69 7.29
C ALA A 78 -15.57 3.25 7.73
N TYR A 79 -14.53 3.04 6.94
CA TYR A 79 -13.16 3.48 7.22
C TYR A 79 -12.77 4.76 6.47
N LYS A 80 -13.58 5.18 5.49
CA LYS A 80 -13.25 6.24 4.53
C LYS A 80 -12.78 7.52 5.21
N ASP A 81 -13.52 8.03 6.17
CA ASP A 81 -13.20 9.32 6.82
C ASP A 81 -11.93 9.24 7.67
N GLU A 82 -11.71 8.11 8.34
CA GLU A 82 -10.49 7.89 9.12
C GLU A 82 -9.28 7.78 8.19
N PHE A 83 -9.40 7.04 7.10
CA PHE A 83 -8.36 6.90 6.10
C PHE A 83 -8.01 8.23 5.45
N LEU A 84 -9.00 9.02 5.03
CA LEU A 84 -8.77 10.34 4.42
C LEU A 84 -8.05 11.30 5.39
N ARG A 85 -8.43 11.33 6.66
CA ARG A 85 -7.70 12.11 7.68
C ARG A 85 -6.26 11.63 7.86
N PHE A 86 -6.03 10.30 7.81
CA PHE A 86 -4.70 9.75 7.97
C PHE A 86 -3.73 10.17 6.85
N ILE A 87 -4.20 10.27 5.61
CA ILE A 87 -3.38 10.63 4.43
C ILE A 87 -3.40 12.13 4.09
N GLU A 88 -4.21 12.93 4.77
CA GLU A 88 -4.43 14.34 4.43
C GLU A 88 -3.11 15.13 4.39
N GLY A 89 -2.84 15.80 3.25
CA GLY A 89 -1.66 16.64 3.05
C GLY A 89 -0.33 15.91 2.98
N LYS A 90 -0.31 14.58 3.01
CA LYS A 90 0.92 13.76 2.99
C LYS A 90 1.20 13.20 1.60
N GLU A 91 2.48 13.04 1.28
CA GLU A 91 2.90 12.27 0.10
C GLU A 91 2.65 10.78 0.33
N ILE A 92 2.08 10.11 -0.68
CA ILE A 92 1.84 8.66 -0.65
C ILE A 92 2.96 7.95 -1.41
N ILE A 93 3.57 6.96 -0.77
CA ILE A 93 4.63 6.12 -1.31
C ILE A 93 4.11 4.69 -1.40
N GLY A 94 4.29 4.03 -2.53
CA GLY A 94 3.92 2.63 -2.71
C GLY A 94 4.81 1.95 -3.76
N HIS A 95 4.59 0.67 -3.97
CA HIS A 95 5.27 -0.12 -4.99
C HIS A 95 4.29 -0.52 -6.08
N ASN A 96 4.43 0.02 -7.30
CA ASN A 96 3.39 0.03 -8.32
C ASN A 96 2.13 0.76 -7.81
N VAL A 97 2.35 1.86 -7.14
CA VAL A 97 1.36 2.58 -6.33
C VAL A 97 0.15 3.06 -7.12
N HIS A 98 0.28 3.29 -8.41
CA HIS A 98 -0.85 3.67 -9.27
C HIS A 98 -1.94 2.59 -9.32
N PHE A 99 -1.56 1.32 -9.14
CA PHE A 99 -2.51 0.22 -9.01
C PHE A 99 -3.35 0.39 -7.73
N ASP A 100 -2.72 0.62 -6.59
CA ASP A 100 -3.41 0.84 -5.30
C ASP A 100 -4.27 2.09 -5.34
N MET A 101 -3.73 3.21 -5.87
CA MET A 101 -4.45 4.48 -5.99
C MET A 101 -5.71 4.37 -6.86
N ASN A 102 -5.68 3.54 -7.91
CA ASN A 102 -6.84 3.32 -8.76
C ASN A 102 -8.01 2.67 -7.98
N PHE A 103 -7.72 1.72 -7.11
CA PHE A 103 -8.73 1.12 -6.22
C PHE A 103 -9.21 2.11 -5.16
N ILE A 104 -8.29 2.82 -4.52
CA ILE A 104 -8.63 3.79 -3.48
C ILE A 104 -9.48 4.92 -4.04
N ASN A 105 -9.10 5.52 -5.16
CA ASN A 105 -9.87 6.58 -5.82
C ASN A 105 -11.29 6.11 -6.18
N ASN A 106 -11.41 4.86 -6.65
CA ASN A 106 -12.72 4.28 -6.92
C ASN A 106 -13.57 4.12 -5.64
N GLU A 107 -12.98 3.70 -4.52
CA GLU A 107 -13.71 3.53 -3.25
C GLU A 107 -14.05 4.88 -2.59
N VAL A 108 -13.17 5.87 -2.67
CA VAL A 108 -13.47 7.22 -2.13
C VAL A 108 -14.43 8.00 -3.03
N GLY A 109 -14.47 7.68 -4.34
CA GLY A 109 -15.36 8.30 -5.32
C GLY A 109 -14.81 9.56 -5.98
N PHE A 110 -13.53 9.87 -5.78
CA PHE A 110 -12.82 11.00 -6.41
C PHE A 110 -11.32 10.73 -6.47
N GLU A 111 -10.61 11.50 -7.27
CA GLU A 111 -9.17 11.42 -7.38
C GLU A 111 -8.49 12.15 -6.20
N LEU A 112 -7.66 11.43 -5.44
CA LEU A 112 -6.96 12.00 -4.29
C LEU A 112 -5.88 12.99 -4.76
N PRO A 113 -5.79 14.17 -4.12
CA PRO A 113 -4.84 15.23 -4.51
C PRO A 113 -3.42 14.97 -4.01
N ASN A 114 -3.17 13.87 -3.35
CA ASN A 114 -1.87 13.56 -2.76
C ASN A 114 -0.79 13.39 -3.83
N LYS A 115 0.39 13.95 -3.56
CA LYS A 115 1.59 13.60 -4.33
C LYS A 115 1.88 12.12 -4.15
N VAL A 116 2.27 11.44 -5.23
CA VAL A 116 2.53 10.00 -5.25
C VAL A 116 3.97 9.73 -5.67
N THR A 117 4.65 8.83 -4.98
CA THR A 117 5.98 8.32 -5.31
C THR A 117 5.94 6.80 -5.48
N ASP A 118 6.35 6.31 -6.64
CA ASP A 118 6.37 4.88 -6.97
C ASP A 118 7.78 4.28 -6.82
N THR A 119 7.93 3.39 -5.84
CA THR A 119 9.21 2.70 -5.61
C THR A 119 9.56 1.69 -6.70
N LEU A 120 8.59 1.22 -7.49
CA LEU A 120 8.87 0.39 -8.68
C LEU A 120 9.55 1.22 -9.76
N GLU A 121 9.10 2.44 -10.02
CA GLU A 121 9.75 3.36 -10.96
C GLU A 121 11.16 3.73 -10.49
N MET A 122 11.32 4.01 -9.20
CA MET A 122 12.63 4.26 -8.61
C MET A 122 13.56 3.05 -8.83
N ALA A 123 13.08 1.85 -8.53
CA ALA A 123 13.86 0.62 -8.68
C ALA A 123 14.25 0.35 -10.14
N ARG A 124 13.37 0.64 -11.10
CA ARG A 124 13.69 0.50 -12.54
C ARG A 124 14.84 1.42 -12.99
N LYS A 125 14.97 2.59 -12.38
CA LYS A 125 16.10 3.51 -12.65
C LYS A 125 17.40 2.98 -12.03
N VAL A 126 17.32 2.42 -10.82
CA VAL A 126 18.49 1.91 -10.08
C VAL A 126 18.96 0.56 -10.60
N PHE A 127 18.03 -0.31 -11.01
CA PHE A 127 18.28 -1.68 -11.47
C PHE A 127 17.64 -1.94 -12.84
N PRO A 128 18.08 -1.26 -13.90
CA PRO A 128 17.49 -1.42 -15.23
C PRO A 128 17.65 -2.86 -15.74
N GLY A 129 16.61 -3.37 -16.41
CA GLY A 129 16.62 -4.71 -17.01
C GLY A 129 16.48 -5.87 -16.01
N GLN A 130 16.35 -5.58 -14.72
CA GLN A 130 16.20 -6.60 -13.68
C GLN A 130 14.73 -6.74 -13.22
N LYS A 131 14.42 -7.87 -12.57
CA LYS A 131 13.12 -8.02 -11.89
C LYS A 131 13.06 -7.04 -10.70
N ASN A 132 12.05 -6.16 -10.70
CA ASN A 132 11.88 -5.12 -9.69
C ASN A 132 10.55 -5.22 -8.92
N ASN A 133 9.92 -6.41 -8.89
CA ASN A 133 8.82 -6.64 -7.97
C ASN A 133 9.33 -6.63 -6.51
N LEU A 134 8.43 -6.45 -5.55
CA LEU A 134 8.77 -6.25 -4.15
C LEU A 134 9.60 -7.41 -3.56
N CYS A 135 9.27 -8.65 -3.91
CA CYS A 135 10.01 -9.83 -3.48
C CYS A 135 11.46 -9.81 -3.99
N ALA A 136 11.66 -9.63 -5.31
CA ALA A 136 12.98 -9.58 -5.91
C ALA A 136 13.85 -8.42 -5.36
N LEU A 137 13.23 -7.26 -5.08
CA LEU A 137 13.91 -6.14 -4.46
C LEU A 137 14.29 -6.43 -3.01
N SER A 138 13.39 -7.04 -2.25
CA SER A 138 13.66 -7.41 -0.86
C SER A 138 14.85 -8.37 -0.75
N GLU A 139 14.92 -9.36 -1.64
CA GLU A 139 16.06 -10.29 -1.71
C GLU A 139 17.36 -9.57 -2.10
N ARG A 140 17.34 -8.79 -3.20
CA ARG A 140 18.50 -8.05 -3.72
C ARG A 140 19.06 -7.05 -2.71
N LEU A 141 18.17 -6.31 -2.07
CA LEU A 141 18.52 -5.33 -1.05
C LEU A 141 18.77 -5.95 0.33
N LYS A 142 18.66 -7.28 0.46
CA LYS A 142 18.82 -8.00 1.74
C LYS A 142 17.94 -7.43 2.84
N ILE A 143 16.71 -7.09 2.50
CA ILE A 143 15.72 -6.60 3.45
C ILE A 143 15.24 -7.80 4.28
N LYS A 144 15.45 -7.75 5.58
CA LYS A 144 15.00 -8.76 6.53
C LYS A 144 14.15 -8.08 7.59
N ILE A 145 12.84 -8.29 7.54
CA ILE A 145 11.93 -7.87 8.59
C ILE A 145 11.83 -9.04 9.56
N LYS A 146 12.66 -8.98 10.61
CA LYS A 146 12.73 -10.03 11.62
C LYS A 146 11.49 -9.98 12.51
N ASN A 147 10.96 -11.17 12.84
CA ASN A 147 9.88 -11.34 13.82
C ASN A 147 8.64 -10.48 13.56
N SER A 148 8.33 -10.21 12.30
CA SER A 148 7.07 -9.54 12.00
C SER A 148 5.91 -10.49 12.33
N PRO A 149 5.00 -10.11 13.23
CA PRO A 149 3.75 -10.84 13.44
C PRO A 149 2.75 -10.60 12.29
N PHE A 150 3.11 -9.74 11.33
CA PHE A 150 2.23 -9.28 10.26
C PHE A 150 2.43 -10.11 8.99
N ASN A 151 1.34 -10.29 8.26
CA ASN A 151 1.27 -10.84 6.90
C ASN A 151 0.46 -9.85 6.05
N GLY A 152 0.34 -10.11 4.75
CA GLY A 152 -0.48 -9.30 3.84
C GLY A 152 0.03 -7.87 3.69
N ALA A 153 -0.89 -6.92 3.49
CA ALA A 153 -0.57 -5.54 3.17
C ALA A 153 0.35 -4.87 4.22
N LEU A 154 0.18 -5.16 5.51
CA LEU A 154 1.01 -4.51 6.52
C LEU A 154 2.48 -4.95 6.46
N LEU A 155 2.74 -6.24 6.18
CA LEU A 155 4.11 -6.72 5.96
C LEU A 155 4.70 -6.13 4.68
N ASP A 156 3.93 -6.08 3.60
CA ASP A 156 4.37 -5.49 2.35
C ASP A 156 4.67 -4.00 2.49
N THR A 157 3.86 -3.27 3.27
CA THR A 157 4.13 -1.85 3.59
C THR A 157 5.48 -1.66 4.27
N LEU A 158 5.85 -2.54 5.21
CA LEU A 158 7.17 -2.51 5.86
C LEU A 158 8.30 -2.77 4.85
N HIS A 159 8.12 -3.72 3.93
CA HIS A 159 9.08 -3.94 2.84
C HIS A 159 9.20 -2.73 1.92
N VAL A 160 8.09 -2.09 1.55
CA VAL A 160 8.10 -0.86 0.74
C VAL A 160 8.83 0.28 1.46
N CYS A 161 8.64 0.45 2.77
CA CYS A 161 9.40 1.42 3.56
C CYS A 161 10.93 1.22 3.39
N GLU A 162 11.38 -0.02 3.52
CA GLU A 162 12.81 -0.35 3.41
C GLU A 162 13.32 -0.21 1.96
N VAL A 163 12.54 -0.61 0.96
CA VAL A 163 12.87 -0.41 -0.46
C VAL A 163 13.03 1.08 -0.74
N TYR A 164 12.07 1.91 -0.31
CA TYR A 164 12.10 3.37 -0.49
C TYR A 164 13.38 3.98 0.11
N LYS A 165 13.66 3.69 1.38
CA LYS A 165 14.86 4.21 2.08
C LYS A 165 16.16 3.86 1.36
N ARG A 166 16.26 2.63 0.85
CA ARG A 166 17.50 2.14 0.22
C ARG A 166 17.66 2.62 -1.21
N THR A 167 16.57 2.73 -1.98
CA THR A 167 16.62 3.16 -3.38
C THR A 167 16.67 4.68 -3.53
N LYS A 168 16.10 5.45 -2.60
CA LYS A 168 16.07 6.92 -2.62
C LYS A 168 17.48 7.54 -2.78
N LYS A 169 18.49 6.92 -2.23
CA LYS A 169 19.88 7.41 -2.30
C LYS A 169 20.46 7.38 -3.71
N TRP A 170 19.96 6.48 -4.57
CA TRP A 170 20.47 6.22 -5.91
C TRP A 170 19.53 6.71 -7.02
N ALA A 171 18.30 7.04 -6.68
CA ALA A 171 17.27 7.49 -7.63
C ALA A 171 17.28 9.01 -7.89
N LYS A 172 18.32 9.71 -7.39
CA LYS A 172 18.54 11.15 -7.63
C LYS A 172 19.10 11.43 -9.00
#